data_d3fbf1c4ed3cf97c4dac89e9ae3768a9
#
_entry.id   d3fbf1c4ed3cf97c4dac89e9ae3768a9
#
_cell.length_a   1.000
_cell.length_b   1.000
_cell.length_c   1.000
_cell.angle_alpha   90.00
_cell.angle_beta   90.00
_cell.angle_gamma   90.00
#
_symmetry.space_group_name_H-M   'P 1'
#
loop_
_entity.id
_entity.type
_entity.pdbx_description
1 polymer ?
#
loop_
_entity_poly.entity_id
_entity_poly.type
_entity_poly.pdbx_seq_one_letter_code
_entity_poly.pdbx_strand_id
1 'polypeptide(L)'
;MALLNTLCFLVRRFFLKVGFPLGISVDITNRCNLRCKHCYYFKQNQGGELGDEELLLRIQELKKNYPSVIHAAWLGGEPLLRKELLVQCVKLFPINMIVTNGTMELPVIKNSVFNVSVDGTRKYYESVRGSGVYDKVKYNANRNDIRVNVTCVLNRLNSDCVEEFLNEWKNTHIRGISFSFYTPQRGVDDSLYLDGTQRDRIIERLLDLKRKYGSFIINSRSTLKLMKSKTSLEITTRCMSPGAFLSIDAKGKIKSPCVMGSGADCSRCGCVVPFEMESVLRRKHLDSILTVKKFYSGH
;
A
#
# COMPACT_ATOMS: atom_id res chain seq x y z
N MET A 1 -21.83 -7.81 3.58
CA MET A 1 -21.89 -6.38 3.18
C MET A 1 -20.66 -5.94 2.39
N ALA A 2 -19.41 -6.16 2.83
CA ALA A 2 -18.21 -5.73 2.10
C ALA A 2 -18.10 -6.36 0.68
N LEU A 3 -18.46 -7.63 0.52
CA LEU A 3 -18.47 -8.31 -0.78
C LEU A 3 -19.49 -7.69 -1.75
N LEU A 4 -20.67 -7.36 -1.25
CA LEU A 4 -21.72 -6.69 -2.04
C LEU A 4 -21.28 -5.29 -2.46
N ASN A 5 -20.59 -4.56 -1.57
CA ASN A 5 -20.06 -3.24 -1.85
C ASN A 5 -18.91 -3.27 -2.86
N THR A 6 -17.99 -4.27 -2.77
CA THR A 6 -16.90 -4.43 -3.74
C THR A 6 -17.44 -4.87 -5.09
N LEU A 7 -18.41 -5.79 -5.15
CA LEU A 7 -19.08 -6.19 -6.37
C LEU A 7 -19.91 -5.04 -6.96
N CYS A 8 -20.64 -4.32 -6.14
CA CYS A 8 -21.40 -3.13 -6.51
C CYS A 8 -20.49 -2.01 -7.03
N PHE A 9 -19.29 -1.84 -6.43
CA PHE A 9 -18.28 -0.92 -6.90
C PHE A 9 -17.73 -1.31 -8.28
N LEU A 10 -17.36 -2.57 -8.48
CA LEU A 10 -16.88 -3.06 -9.78
C LEU A 10 -17.99 -2.96 -10.83
N VAL A 11 -19.22 -3.36 -10.50
CA VAL A 11 -20.39 -3.25 -11.40
C VAL A 11 -20.69 -1.79 -11.71
N ARG A 12 -20.77 -0.91 -10.74
CA ARG A 12 -20.99 0.52 -10.96
C ARG A 12 -19.89 1.14 -11.83
N ARG A 13 -18.64 0.79 -11.62
CA ARG A 13 -17.51 1.30 -12.41
C ARG A 13 -17.54 0.78 -13.84
N PHE A 14 -17.84 -0.52 -14.05
CA PHE A 14 -17.83 -1.13 -15.38
C PHE A 14 -19.08 -0.82 -16.19
N PHE A 15 -20.23 -0.69 -15.53
CA PHE A 15 -21.52 -0.52 -16.23
C PHE A 15 -22.12 0.89 -16.13
N LEU A 16 -21.85 1.65 -15.06
CA LEU A 16 -22.49 2.94 -14.81
C LEU A 16 -21.57 4.16 -14.97
N LYS A 17 -20.33 3.98 -15.45
CA LYS A 17 -19.32 5.08 -15.63
C LYS A 17 -19.22 5.99 -14.39
N VAL A 18 -19.22 5.43 -13.19
CA VAL A 18 -19.08 6.20 -11.93
C VAL A 18 -17.79 7.00 -11.97
N GLY A 19 -17.90 8.29 -11.70
CA GLY A 19 -16.80 9.25 -11.75
C GLY A 19 -15.65 8.95 -10.77
N PHE A 20 -14.50 9.51 -11.03
CA PHE A 20 -13.38 9.59 -10.10
C PHE A 20 -13.62 10.72 -9.09
N PRO A 21 -13.01 10.68 -7.91
CA PRO A 21 -12.10 9.66 -7.39
C PRO A 21 -12.82 8.43 -6.81
N LEU A 22 -12.12 7.29 -6.80
CA LEU A 22 -12.61 6.01 -6.27
C LEU A 22 -12.28 5.84 -4.78
N GLY A 23 -11.20 6.45 -4.33
CA GLY A 23 -10.68 6.34 -2.97
C GLY A 23 -9.97 7.60 -2.49
N ILE A 24 -9.68 7.59 -1.20
CA ILE A 24 -8.87 8.59 -0.54
C ILE A 24 -7.69 7.91 0.15
N SER A 25 -6.54 8.55 0.14
CA SER A 25 -5.42 8.18 1.01
C SER A 25 -5.10 9.35 1.91
N VAL A 26 -5.01 9.11 3.21
CA VAL A 26 -4.87 10.16 4.22
C VAL A 26 -3.64 9.88 5.07
N ASP A 27 -2.74 10.83 5.13
CA ASP A 27 -1.68 10.86 6.12
C ASP A 27 -2.30 11.33 7.46
N ILE A 28 -2.56 10.40 8.36
CA ILE A 28 -3.21 10.67 9.66
C ILE A 28 -2.31 11.52 10.57
N THR A 29 -0.98 11.34 10.45
CA THR A 29 0.00 12.07 11.26
C THR A 29 1.33 12.17 10.55
N ASN A 30 2.10 13.20 10.88
CA ASN A 30 3.50 13.34 10.46
C ASN A 30 4.47 12.57 11.38
N ARG A 31 4.01 12.13 12.55
CA ARG A 31 4.86 11.43 13.53
C ARG A 31 5.00 9.96 13.19
N CYS A 32 6.19 9.41 13.42
CA CYS A 32 6.48 7.99 13.33
C CYS A 32 7.54 7.61 14.35
N ASN A 33 7.43 6.43 14.90
CA ASN A 33 8.39 5.87 15.84
C ASN A 33 9.54 5.11 15.17
N LEU A 34 9.59 5.05 13.83
CA LEU A 34 10.69 4.49 13.05
C LEU A 34 11.32 5.55 12.12
N ARG A 35 12.56 5.29 11.68
CA ARG A 35 13.31 6.09 10.69
C ARG A 35 13.88 5.17 9.61
N CYS A 36 12.99 4.58 8.80
CA CYS A 36 13.37 3.64 7.75
C CYS A 36 14.20 4.30 6.65
N LYS A 37 15.26 3.64 6.18
CA LYS A 37 16.19 4.19 5.16
C LYS A 37 15.48 4.53 3.83
N HIS A 38 14.47 3.75 3.46
CA HIS A 38 13.72 3.92 2.21
C HIS A 38 12.44 4.77 2.37
N CYS A 39 12.24 5.41 3.55
CA CYS A 39 11.01 6.13 3.84
C CYS A 39 10.83 7.34 2.92
N TYR A 40 9.83 7.28 2.06
CA TYR A 40 9.47 8.41 1.20
C TYR A 40 8.85 9.56 2.00
N TYR A 41 8.22 9.24 3.13
CA TYR A 41 7.44 10.18 3.93
C TYR A 41 8.32 11.28 4.54
N PHE A 42 9.41 10.90 5.21
CA PHE A 42 10.34 11.87 5.81
C PHE A 42 11.21 12.63 4.81
N LYS A 43 11.20 12.23 3.54
CA LYS A 43 11.83 12.99 2.44
C LYS A 43 10.93 14.10 1.88
N GLN A 44 9.67 14.18 2.33
CA GLN A 44 8.73 15.25 1.97
C GLN A 44 8.80 16.38 3.02
N ASN A 45 8.47 17.59 2.60
CA ASN A 45 8.31 18.71 3.54
C ASN A 45 6.98 18.55 4.30
N GLN A 46 7.06 18.12 5.53
CA GLN A 46 5.89 17.76 6.33
C GLN A 46 5.25 18.96 7.01
N GLY A 47 6.02 19.90 7.55
CA GLY A 47 5.50 21.01 8.36
C GLY A 47 4.56 20.51 9.47
N GLY A 48 3.69 21.36 10.00
CA GLY A 48 2.73 20.99 11.05
C GLY A 48 1.66 19.96 10.63
N GLU A 49 0.82 19.54 11.58
CA GLU A 49 -0.36 18.69 11.34
C GLU A 49 -1.61 19.33 12.00
N LEU A 50 -2.80 19.04 11.47
CA LEU A 50 -4.07 19.46 12.06
C LEU A 50 -4.35 18.71 13.36
N GLY A 51 -5.11 19.35 14.25
CA GLY A 51 -5.71 18.69 15.42
C GLY A 51 -6.63 17.53 14.99
N ASP A 52 -7.00 16.67 15.96
CA ASP A 52 -7.84 15.50 15.68
C ASP A 52 -9.20 15.90 15.13
N GLU A 53 -9.85 16.86 15.74
CA GLU A 53 -11.17 17.35 15.32
C GLU A 53 -11.11 18.02 13.94
N GLU A 54 -10.11 18.87 13.70
CA GLU A 54 -9.96 19.58 12.44
C GLU A 54 -9.72 18.60 11.28
N LEU A 55 -8.87 17.59 11.47
CA LEU A 55 -8.60 16.59 10.43
C LEU A 55 -9.85 15.73 10.18
N LEU A 56 -10.57 15.33 11.23
CA LEU A 56 -11.82 14.58 11.11
C LEU A 56 -12.87 15.37 10.31
N LEU A 57 -13.09 16.65 10.64
CA LEU A 57 -14.01 17.54 9.92
C LEU A 57 -13.60 17.67 8.44
N ARG A 58 -12.30 17.83 8.18
CA ARG A 58 -11.79 17.90 6.81
C ARG A 58 -12.07 16.63 6.01
N ILE A 59 -11.90 15.45 6.61
CA ILE A 59 -12.20 14.17 5.96
C ILE A 59 -13.70 14.01 5.70
N GLN A 60 -14.55 14.43 6.65
CA GLN A 60 -16.01 14.43 6.48
C GLN A 60 -16.46 15.36 5.33
N GLU A 61 -15.88 16.55 5.23
CA GLU A 61 -16.11 17.48 4.13
C GLU A 61 -15.73 16.85 2.77
N LEU A 62 -14.55 16.24 2.69
CA LEU A 62 -14.11 15.55 1.48
C LEU A 62 -15.04 14.40 1.11
N LYS A 63 -15.50 13.62 2.10
CA LYS A 63 -16.46 12.54 1.86
C LYS A 63 -17.80 13.06 1.34
N LYS A 64 -18.25 14.21 1.83
CA LYS A 64 -19.48 14.88 1.33
C LYS A 64 -19.29 15.37 -0.11
N ASN A 65 -18.15 15.98 -0.42
CA ASN A 65 -17.86 16.52 -1.75
C ASN A 65 -17.58 15.42 -2.79
N TYR A 66 -17.13 14.24 -2.35
CA TYR A 66 -16.82 13.08 -3.20
C TYR A 66 -17.58 11.83 -2.73
N PRO A 67 -18.90 11.77 -2.91
CA PRO A 67 -19.74 10.65 -2.42
C PRO A 67 -19.39 9.30 -3.08
N SER A 68 -18.75 9.32 -4.26
CA SER A 68 -18.24 8.12 -4.96
C SER A 68 -17.08 7.43 -4.24
N VAL A 69 -16.38 8.12 -3.35
CA VAL A 69 -15.26 7.57 -2.59
C VAL A 69 -15.78 6.55 -1.57
N ILE A 70 -15.47 5.28 -1.79
CA ILE A 70 -15.87 4.18 -0.89
C ILE A 70 -14.67 3.52 -0.21
N HIS A 71 -13.46 3.76 -0.70
CA HIS A 71 -12.22 3.19 -0.18
C HIS A 71 -11.37 4.27 0.49
N ALA A 72 -10.84 3.97 1.67
CA ALA A 72 -9.88 4.82 2.35
C ALA A 72 -8.60 4.03 2.70
N ALA A 73 -7.45 4.63 2.40
CA ALA A 73 -6.14 4.16 2.81
C ALA A 73 -5.57 5.12 3.87
N TRP A 74 -5.31 4.61 5.06
CA TRP A 74 -4.81 5.36 6.20
C TRP A 74 -3.30 5.16 6.32
N LEU A 75 -2.57 6.24 6.16
CA LEU A 75 -1.11 6.28 6.07
C LEU A 75 -0.55 7.42 6.95
N GLY A 76 0.62 7.91 6.59
CA GLY A 76 1.33 9.03 7.20
C GLY A 76 2.70 8.60 7.69
N GLY A 77 3.10 9.07 8.85
CA GLY A 77 4.20 8.50 9.58
C GLY A 77 3.83 7.10 10.09
N GLU A 78 3.28 7.01 11.30
CA GLU A 78 2.67 5.78 11.82
C GLU A 78 1.24 6.10 12.28
N PRO A 79 0.19 5.63 11.56
CA PRO A 79 -1.18 5.99 11.84
C PRO A 79 -1.67 5.55 13.22
N LEU A 80 -1.11 4.48 13.78
CA LEU A 80 -1.50 3.99 15.12
C LEU A 80 -1.03 4.90 16.27
N LEU A 81 -0.17 5.89 16.01
CA LEU A 81 0.15 6.95 16.98
C LEU A 81 -1.04 7.92 17.21
N ARG A 82 -2.05 7.91 16.31
CA ARG A 82 -3.32 8.64 16.45
C ARG A 82 -4.50 7.68 16.35
N LYS A 83 -4.43 6.59 17.10
CA LYS A 83 -5.38 5.47 17.06
C LYS A 83 -6.82 5.91 17.26
N GLU A 84 -7.09 6.81 18.19
CA GLU A 84 -8.44 7.29 18.51
C GLU A 84 -9.07 8.01 17.32
N LEU A 85 -8.32 8.90 16.68
CA LEU A 85 -8.74 9.57 15.45
C LEU A 85 -8.92 8.56 14.30
N LEU A 86 -7.98 7.64 14.12
CA LEU A 86 -8.06 6.62 13.08
C LEU A 86 -9.35 5.80 13.21
N VAL A 87 -9.71 5.36 14.42
CA VAL A 87 -10.95 4.60 14.70
C VAL A 87 -12.22 5.40 14.37
N GLN A 88 -12.19 6.72 14.54
CA GLN A 88 -13.30 7.57 14.12
C GLN A 88 -13.37 7.69 12.59
N CYS A 89 -12.24 7.95 11.95
CA CYS A 89 -12.15 8.14 10.50
C CYS A 89 -12.56 6.90 9.70
N VAL A 90 -12.19 5.70 10.14
CA VAL A 90 -12.53 4.45 9.43
C VAL A 90 -14.04 4.20 9.36
N LYS A 91 -14.83 4.76 10.28
CA LYS A 91 -16.31 4.65 10.25
C LYS A 91 -16.94 5.38 9.07
N LEU A 92 -16.25 6.34 8.49
CA LEU A 92 -16.73 7.15 7.36
C LEU A 92 -16.72 6.39 6.03
N PHE A 93 -15.97 5.29 5.94
CA PHE A 93 -15.77 4.56 4.69
C PHE A 93 -16.09 3.07 4.84
N PRO A 94 -16.76 2.46 3.87
CA PRO A 94 -17.11 1.05 3.94
C PRO A 94 -15.92 0.10 3.75
N ILE A 95 -14.84 0.56 3.10
CA ILE A 95 -13.64 -0.22 2.81
C ILE A 95 -12.42 0.55 3.29
N ASN A 96 -11.65 -0.04 4.22
CA ASN A 96 -10.49 0.62 4.81
C ASN A 96 -9.24 -0.25 4.70
N MET A 97 -8.12 0.39 4.37
CA MET A 97 -6.79 -0.18 4.43
C MET A 97 -5.93 0.66 5.38
N ILE A 98 -5.34 0.03 6.38
CA ILE A 98 -4.45 0.70 7.35
C ILE A 98 -3.03 0.23 7.09
N VAL A 99 -2.15 1.15 6.67
CA VAL A 99 -0.74 0.86 6.41
C VAL A 99 0.06 1.24 7.65
N THR A 100 0.62 0.25 8.31
CA THR A 100 1.33 0.42 9.59
C THR A 100 2.71 -0.25 9.54
N ASN A 101 3.62 0.24 10.36
CA ASN A 101 4.91 -0.43 10.59
C ASN A 101 4.82 -1.66 11.52
N GLY A 102 3.66 -1.88 12.15
CA GLY A 102 3.37 -3.06 12.97
C GLY A 102 4.05 -3.08 14.34
N THR A 103 4.76 -2.04 14.74
CA THR A 103 5.45 -1.99 16.04
C THR A 103 4.50 -1.78 17.23
N MET A 104 3.26 -1.37 16.97
CA MET A 104 2.20 -1.21 17.95
C MET A 104 1.17 -2.32 17.80
N GLU A 105 0.44 -2.63 18.87
CA GLU A 105 -0.67 -3.57 18.84
C GLU A 105 -1.72 -3.11 17.82
N LEU A 106 -2.16 -4.04 16.96
CA LEU A 106 -3.16 -3.76 15.94
C LEU A 106 -4.56 -3.86 16.57
N PRO A 107 -5.34 -2.78 16.54
CA PRO A 107 -6.70 -2.80 17.10
C PRO A 107 -7.66 -3.63 16.25
N VAL A 108 -8.67 -4.21 16.87
CA VAL A 108 -9.77 -4.85 16.14
C VAL A 108 -10.68 -3.77 15.55
N ILE A 109 -10.57 -3.55 14.24
CA ILE A 109 -11.38 -2.57 13.51
C ILE A 109 -12.17 -3.28 12.41
N LYS A 110 -13.49 -3.26 12.53
CA LYS A 110 -14.40 -3.81 11.51
C LYS A 110 -14.18 -3.08 10.17
N ASN A 111 -14.40 -3.79 9.06
CA ASN A 111 -14.26 -3.26 7.69
C ASN A 111 -12.86 -2.74 7.32
N SER A 112 -11.83 -3.19 8.04
CA SER A 112 -10.44 -2.80 7.79
C SER A 112 -9.56 -4.00 7.47
N VAL A 113 -8.53 -3.75 6.66
CA VAL A 113 -7.41 -4.65 6.40
C VAL A 113 -6.13 -3.93 6.81
N PHE A 114 -5.32 -4.55 7.64
CA PHE A 114 -4.00 -4.04 7.98
C PHE A 114 -2.98 -4.48 6.92
N ASN A 115 -2.24 -3.52 6.39
CA ASN A 115 -1.05 -3.77 5.59
C ASN A 115 0.18 -3.47 6.45
N VAL A 116 0.72 -4.52 7.07
CA VAL A 116 1.91 -4.41 7.90
C VAL A 116 3.16 -4.37 7.00
N SER A 117 3.96 -3.36 7.20
CA SER A 117 5.16 -3.12 6.39
C SER A 117 6.34 -3.95 6.90
N VAL A 118 6.73 -5.01 6.17
CA VAL A 118 7.86 -5.90 6.52
C VAL A 118 8.75 -6.11 5.30
N ASP A 119 10.02 -5.74 5.40
CA ASP A 119 10.95 -5.74 4.26
C ASP A 119 11.93 -6.92 4.29
N GLY A 120 11.40 -8.14 4.49
CA GLY A 120 12.18 -9.37 4.47
C GLY A 120 12.27 -10.06 5.82
N THR A 121 13.16 -11.07 5.93
CA THR A 121 13.49 -11.71 7.20
C THR A 121 14.25 -10.74 8.12
N ARG A 122 14.44 -11.09 9.40
CA ARG A 122 15.04 -10.20 10.43
C ARG A 122 16.20 -9.36 9.91
N LYS A 123 17.23 -10.03 9.38
CA LYS A 123 18.46 -9.37 8.89
C LYS A 123 18.17 -8.25 7.90
N TYR A 124 17.31 -8.52 6.93
CA TYR A 124 16.95 -7.59 5.86
C TYR A 124 15.99 -6.50 6.34
N TYR A 125 15.02 -6.88 7.16
CA TYR A 125 14.11 -5.94 7.81
C TYR A 125 14.90 -4.89 8.63
N GLU A 126 15.78 -5.35 9.50
CA GLU A 126 16.56 -4.47 10.37
C GLU A 126 17.54 -3.59 9.59
N SER A 127 18.09 -4.06 8.48
CA SER A 127 18.94 -3.25 7.60
C SER A 127 18.22 -2.06 6.98
N VAL A 128 16.89 -2.12 6.83
CA VAL A 128 16.05 -1.10 6.18
C VAL A 128 15.27 -0.27 7.21
N ARG A 129 14.67 -0.92 8.23
CA ARG A 129 13.71 -0.27 9.14
C ARG A 129 14.26 0.02 10.53
N GLY A 130 15.42 -0.51 10.90
CA GLY A 130 16.02 -0.40 12.23
C GLY A 130 15.89 -1.69 13.03
N SER A 131 16.81 -1.85 13.99
CA SER A 131 16.95 -3.07 14.79
C SER A 131 16.01 -3.12 16.00
N GLY A 132 15.85 -4.33 16.56
CA GLY A 132 15.21 -4.57 17.85
C GLY A 132 13.69 -4.60 17.86
N VAL A 133 13.02 -4.50 16.70
CA VAL A 133 11.53 -4.48 16.65
C VAL A 133 10.94 -5.60 15.80
N TYR A 134 11.73 -6.39 15.10
CA TYR A 134 11.26 -7.42 14.17
C TYR A 134 10.30 -8.44 14.81
N ASP A 135 10.67 -8.99 15.98
CA ASP A 135 9.83 -9.98 16.67
C ASP A 135 8.50 -9.40 17.09
N LYS A 136 8.51 -8.15 17.58
CA LYS A 136 7.30 -7.44 17.95
C LYS A 136 6.37 -7.23 16.76
N VAL A 137 6.93 -6.85 15.61
CA VAL A 137 6.17 -6.71 14.36
C VAL A 137 5.58 -8.04 13.92
N LYS A 138 6.38 -9.11 13.95
CA LYS A 138 5.93 -10.45 13.59
C LYS A 138 4.83 -10.95 14.54
N TYR A 139 4.98 -10.72 15.83
CA TYR A 139 3.97 -11.04 16.84
C TYR A 139 2.65 -10.27 16.60
N ASN A 140 2.74 -8.95 16.41
CA ASN A 140 1.56 -8.11 16.17
C ASN A 140 0.85 -8.44 14.85
N ALA A 141 1.59 -8.84 13.83
CA ALA A 141 1.01 -9.21 12.53
C ALA A 141 0.41 -10.63 12.53
N ASN A 142 0.88 -11.53 13.40
CA ASN A 142 0.44 -12.92 13.45
C ASN A 142 -0.86 -13.10 14.27
N ARG A 143 -1.91 -12.39 13.85
CA ARG A 143 -3.24 -12.38 14.48
C ARG A 143 -4.26 -13.08 13.60
N ASN A 144 -5.16 -13.86 14.20
CA ASN A 144 -6.25 -14.57 13.52
C ASN A 144 -7.64 -13.90 13.67
N ASP A 145 -7.74 -12.90 14.55
CA ASP A 145 -8.97 -12.14 14.82
C ASP A 145 -9.11 -10.86 13.97
N ILE A 146 -8.08 -10.51 13.21
CA ILE A 146 -8.07 -9.36 12.30
C ILE A 146 -7.50 -9.76 10.93
N ARG A 147 -7.78 -8.96 9.92
CA ARG A 147 -7.26 -9.20 8.56
C ARG A 147 -5.92 -8.51 8.39
N VAL A 148 -4.86 -9.28 8.25
CA VAL A 148 -3.49 -8.78 8.05
C VAL A 148 -2.93 -9.26 6.72
N ASN A 149 -2.45 -8.32 5.91
CA ASN A 149 -1.52 -8.55 4.81
C ASN A 149 -0.17 -7.98 5.18
N VAL A 150 0.88 -8.47 4.57
CA VAL A 150 2.22 -7.88 4.65
C VAL A 150 2.54 -7.18 3.33
N THR A 151 3.17 -6.02 3.40
CA THR A 151 3.72 -5.30 2.24
C THR A 151 5.22 -5.22 2.37
N CYS A 152 5.94 -5.66 1.34
CA CYS A 152 7.39 -5.61 1.23
C CYS A 152 7.80 -4.66 0.11
N VAL A 153 8.67 -3.69 0.42
CA VAL A 153 9.26 -2.78 -0.56
C VAL A 153 10.67 -3.27 -0.90
N LEU A 154 10.79 -3.91 -2.06
CA LEU A 154 12.05 -4.47 -2.56
C LEU A 154 13.01 -3.35 -2.99
N ASN A 155 14.23 -3.45 -2.54
CA ASN A 155 15.33 -2.55 -2.81
C ASN A 155 16.67 -3.32 -2.79
N ARG A 156 17.80 -2.67 -3.02
CA ARG A 156 19.12 -3.33 -3.08
C ARG A 156 19.53 -4.05 -1.78
N LEU A 157 18.96 -3.67 -0.64
CA LEU A 157 19.33 -4.29 0.64
C LEU A 157 18.56 -5.59 0.91
N ASN A 158 17.42 -5.84 0.27
CA ASN A 158 16.51 -6.95 0.59
C ASN A 158 16.03 -7.77 -0.60
N SER A 159 16.50 -7.50 -1.82
CA SER A 159 16.03 -8.18 -3.03
C SER A 159 16.30 -9.68 -3.05
N ASP A 160 17.31 -10.14 -2.32
CA ASP A 160 17.74 -11.54 -2.35
C ASP A 160 16.96 -12.45 -1.39
N CYS A 161 16.25 -11.87 -0.40
CA CYS A 161 15.59 -12.64 0.65
C CYS A 161 14.17 -13.11 0.32
N VAL A 162 13.66 -12.88 -0.89
CA VAL A 162 12.24 -13.07 -1.21
C VAL A 162 11.72 -14.47 -0.88
N GLU A 163 12.45 -15.54 -1.25
CA GLU A 163 12.00 -16.91 -0.98
C GLU A 163 12.13 -17.29 0.50
N GLU A 164 13.23 -16.91 1.14
CA GLU A 164 13.43 -17.09 2.58
C GLU A 164 12.31 -16.38 3.38
N PHE A 165 11.97 -15.16 2.98
CA PHE A 165 10.90 -14.38 3.58
C PHE A 165 9.52 -15.04 3.42
N LEU A 166 9.20 -15.53 2.22
CA LEU A 166 7.96 -16.29 1.97
C LEU A 166 7.90 -17.56 2.82
N ASN A 167 9.01 -18.30 2.93
CA ASN A 167 9.08 -19.51 3.75
C ASN A 167 8.87 -19.22 5.24
N GLU A 168 9.47 -18.15 5.76
CA GLU A 168 9.33 -17.77 7.17
C GLU A 168 7.91 -17.36 7.54
N TRP A 169 7.18 -16.72 6.61
CA TRP A 169 5.87 -16.14 6.90
C TRP A 169 4.68 -16.98 6.45
N LYS A 170 4.87 -18.01 5.61
CA LYS A 170 3.76 -18.83 5.09
C LYS A 170 2.95 -19.58 6.15
N ASN A 171 3.53 -19.84 7.31
CA ASN A 171 2.90 -20.57 8.41
C ASN A 171 2.35 -19.62 9.50
N THR A 172 2.20 -18.33 9.20
CA THR A 172 1.57 -17.34 10.07
C THR A 172 0.10 -17.12 9.68
N HIS A 173 -0.62 -16.36 10.46
CA HIS A 173 -2.03 -16.02 10.19
C HIS A 173 -2.21 -14.89 9.16
N ILE A 174 -1.13 -14.31 8.61
CA ILE A 174 -1.27 -13.31 7.56
C ILE A 174 -1.88 -13.92 6.29
N ARG A 175 -2.62 -13.13 5.56
CA ARG A 175 -3.29 -13.57 4.32
C ARG A 175 -2.34 -13.70 3.13
N GLY A 176 -1.21 -13.01 3.18
CA GLY A 176 -0.18 -13.06 2.15
C GLY A 176 0.70 -11.81 2.13
N ILE A 177 1.63 -11.79 1.19
CA ILE A 177 2.64 -10.74 1.01
C ILE A 177 2.45 -10.08 -0.35
N SER A 178 2.35 -8.74 -0.33
CA SER A 178 2.37 -7.90 -1.54
C SER A 178 3.76 -7.29 -1.72
N PHE A 179 4.30 -7.35 -2.92
CA PHE A 179 5.60 -6.80 -3.27
C PHE A 179 5.45 -5.52 -4.09
N SER A 180 6.17 -4.49 -3.70
CA SER A 180 6.43 -3.27 -4.44
C SER A 180 7.93 -3.11 -4.61
N PHE A 181 8.38 -2.24 -5.50
CA PHE A 181 9.77 -1.81 -5.54
C PHE A 181 9.91 -0.41 -4.95
N TYR A 182 11.11 -0.12 -4.46
CA TYR A 182 11.43 1.21 -3.99
C TYR A 182 11.30 2.25 -5.11
N THR A 183 10.69 3.37 -4.79
CA THR A 183 10.58 4.54 -5.67
C THR A 183 11.49 5.64 -5.14
N PRO A 184 12.53 6.05 -5.87
CA PRO A 184 13.43 7.12 -5.44
C PRO A 184 12.77 8.49 -5.49
N GLN A 185 13.38 9.47 -4.82
CA GLN A 185 13.05 10.88 -4.97
C GLN A 185 13.85 11.47 -6.14
N ARG A 186 13.31 12.50 -6.78
CA ARG A 186 13.99 13.22 -7.87
C ARG A 186 15.25 13.90 -7.34
N GLY A 187 16.33 13.80 -8.11
CA GLY A 187 17.59 14.47 -7.79
C GLY A 187 18.36 13.90 -6.60
N VAL A 188 17.91 12.80 -6.03
CA VAL A 188 18.64 12.09 -4.98
C VAL A 188 19.36 10.90 -5.59
N ASP A 189 20.68 10.80 -5.35
CA ASP A 189 21.41 9.57 -5.61
C ASP A 189 20.85 8.49 -4.67
N ASP A 190 20.48 7.36 -5.25
CA ASP A 190 19.68 6.39 -4.52
C ASP A 190 20.28 4.99 -4.58
N SER A 191 21.18 4.74 -3.62
CA SER A 191 21.83 3.44 -3.43
C SER A 191 20.83 2.27 -3.20
N LEU A 192 19.56 2.56 -2.89
CA LEU A 192 18.52 1.55 -2.70
C LEU A 192 17.79 1.18 -3.99
N TYR A 193 17.91 1.99 -5.04
CA TYR A 193 17.17 1.79 -6.28
C TYR A 193 17.68 0.54 -7.03
N LEU A 194 16.72 -0.26 -7.48
CA LEU A 194 16.95 -1.38 -8.40
C LEU A 194 16.67 -0.92 -9.83
N ASP A 195 17.64 -1.04 -10.72
CA ASP A 195 17.46 -0.72 -12.13
C ASP A 195 16.49 -1.70 -12.83
N GLY A 196 16.17 -1.41 -14.10
CA GLY A 196 15.21 -2.19 -14.86
C GLY A 196 15.59 -3.67 -14.98
N THR A 197 16.87 -3.98 -15.21
CA THR A 197 17.37 -5.36 -15.34
C THR A 197 17.28 -6.11 -14.01
N GLN A 198 17.64 -5.47 -12.91
CA GLN A 198 17.56 -6.04 -11.56
C GLN A 198 16.10 -6.31 -11.19
N ARG A 199 15.20 -5.34 -11.44
CA ARG A 199 13.76 -5.50 -11.21
C ARG A 199 13.17 -6.65 -12.02
N ASP A 200 13.52 -6.75 -13.30
CA ASP A 200 13.00 -7.80 -14.18
C ASP A 200 13.40 -9.20 -13.71
N ARG A 201 14.64 -9.40 -13.24
CA ARG A 201 15.10 -10.66 -12.63
C ARG A 201 14.28 -11.02 -11.39
N ILE A 202 14.04 -10.06 -10.52
CA ILE A 202 13.23 -10.27 -9.31
C ILE A 202 11.77 -10.59 -9.67
N ILE A 203 11.21 -9.91 -10.67
CA ILE A 203 9.85 -10.18 -11.15
C ILE A 203 9.73 -11.60 -11.70
N GLU A 204 10.71 -12.08 -12.48
CA GLU A 204 10.71 -13.47 -12.95
C GLU A 204 10.75 -14.45 -11.78
N ARG A 205 11.64 -14.21 -10.81
CA ARG A 205 11.68 -15.02 -9.59
C ARG A 205 10.34 -15.01 -8.83
N LEU A 206 9.67 -13.86 -8.69
CA LEU A 206 8.34 -13.77 -8.08
C LEU A 206 7.28 -14.54 -8.89
N LEU A 207 7.33 -14.51 -10.22
CA LEU A 207 6.44 -15.27 -11.08
C LEU A 207 6.63 -16.79 -10.95
N ASP A 208 7.86 -17.25 -10.75
CA ASP A 208 8.17 -18.66 -10.48
C ASP A 208 7.73 -19.06 -9.06
N LEU A 209 8.09 -18.27 -8.06
CA LEU A 209 7.68 -18.48 -6.68
C LEU A 209 6.15 -18.50 -6.53
N LYS A 210 5.43 -17.73 -7.34
CA LYS A 210 3.97 -17.75 -7.35
C LYS A 210 3.39 -19.10 -7.79
N ARG A 211 4.14 -19.98 -8.48
CA ARG A 211 3.71 -21.36 -8.74
C ARG A 211 3.71 -22.19 -7.44
N LYS A 212 4.69 -21.95 -6.55
CA LYS A 212 4.86 -22.66 -5.27
C LYS A 212 3.97 -22.09 -4.16
N TYR A 213 3.87 -20.75 -4.06
CA TYR A 213 3.18 -20.06 -2.95
C TYR A 213 1.75 -19.60 -3.30
N GLY A 214 1.33 -19.71 -4.55
CA GLY A 214 -0.03 -19.40 -4.99
C GLY A 214 -0.49 -17.99 -4.62
N SER A 215 -1.63 -17.92 -3.97
CA SER A 215 -2.23 -16.65 -3.54
C SER A 215 -1.54 -16.01 -2.33
N PHE A 216 -0.59 -16.70 -1.69
CA PHE A 216 0.19 -16.09 -0.60
C PHE A 216 1.09 -14.96 -1.10
N ILE A 217 1.55 -15.02 -2.37
CA ILE A 217 2.03 -13.83 -3.08
C ILE A 217 0.79 -13.09 -3.60
N ILE A 218 0.45 -11.94 -3.00
CA ILE A 218 -0.78 -11.21 -3.31
C ILE A 218 -0.76 -10.66 -4.74
N ASN A 219 0.38 -10.13 -5.23
CA ASN A 219 0.46 -9.61 -6.59
C ASN A 219 -0.05 -10.64 -7.62
N SER A 220 -0.96 -10.23 -8.50
CA SER A 220 -1.37 -11.07 -9.62
C SER A 220 -0.22 -11.29 -10.61
N ARG A 221 -0.28 -12.38 -11.39
CA ARG A 221 0.72 -12.61 -12.45
C ARG A 221 0.72 -11.50 -13.49
N SER A 222 -0.46 -11.01 -13.83
CA SER A 222 -0.63 -9.91 -14.78
C SER A 222 -0.04 -8.62 -14.25
N THR A 223 -0.29 -8.27 -12.97
CA THR A 223 0.33 -7.09 -12.33
C THR A 223 1.85 -7.19 -12.31
N LEU A 224 2.42 -8.34 -11.91
CA LEU A 224 3.88 -8.55 -11.91
C LEU A 224 4.48 -8.35 -13.31
N LYS A 225 3.86 -8.90 -14.37
CA LYS A 225 4.32 -8.71 -15.74
C LYS A 225 4.31 -7.24 -16.17
N LEU A 226 3.32 -6.46 -15.75
CA LEU A 226 3.24 -5.03 -16.05
C LEU A 226 4.29 -4.18 -15.32
N MET A 227 4.83 -4.68 -14.20
CA MET A 227 5.91 -4.01 -13.45
C MET A 227 7.28 -4.14 -14.10
N LYS A 228 7.45 -4.98 -15.15
CA LYS A 228 8.71 -5.12 -15.88
C LYS A 228 9.13 -3.84 -16.59
N SER A 229 10.43 -3.66 -16.76
CA SER A 229 11.04 -2.46 -17.34
C SER A 229 10.45 -2.09 -18.71
N LYS A 230 10.15 -3.09 -19.54
CA LYS A 230 9.55 -2.92 -20.89
C LYS A 230 8.21 -2.15 -20.85
N THR A 231 7.42 -2.29 -19.80
CA THR A 231 6.06 -1.73 -19.71
C THR A 231 5.90 -0.68 -18.62
N SER A 232 6.80 -0.71 -17.63
CA SER A 232 6.63 0.12 -16.42
C SER A 232 6.65 1.62 -16.71
N LEU A 233 7.58 2.11 -17.53
CA LEU A 233 7.70 3.53 -17.85
C LEU A 233 6.43 4.07 -18.54
N GLU A 234 5.92 3.35 -19.53
CA GLU A 234 4.67 3.72 -20.22
C GLU A 234 3.51 3.84 -19.23
N ILE A 235 3.36 2.88 -18.33
CA ILE A 235 2.25 2.86 -17.34
C ILE A 235 2.41 4.02 -16.33
N THR A 236 3.62 4.26 -15.85
CA THR A 236 3.85 5.29 -14.84
C THR A 236 3.80 6.72 -15.41
N THR A 237 4.13 6.90 -16.68
CA THR A 237 3.97 8.19 -17.38
C THR A 237 2.49 8.60 -17.51
N ARG A 238 1.61 7.62 -17.69
CA ARG A 238 0.14 7.85 -17.77
C ARG A 238 -0.60 7.30 -16.55
N CYS A 239 0.02 7.39 -15.38
CA CYS A 239 -0.48 6.85 -14.13
C CYS A 239 -1.89 7.37 -13.81
N MET A 240 -2.81 6.45 -13.49
CA MET A 240 -4.19 6.79 -13.12
C MET A 240 -4.34 7.21 -11.66
N SER A 241 -3.34 6.96 -10.81
CA SER A 241 -3.44 7.24 -9.37
C SER A 241 -3.85 8.68 -9.05
N PRO A 242 -3.33 9.74 -9.75
CA PRO A 242 -3.71 11.13 -9.46
C PRO A 242 -5.20 11.42 -9.65
N GLY A 243 -5.86 10.72 -10.57
CA GLY A 243 -7.31 10.89 -10.79
C GLY A 243 -8.17 9.94 -9.96
N ALA A 244 -7.64 8.75 -9.66
CA ALA A 244 -8.41 7.69 -9.00
C ALA A 244 -8.42 7.81 -7.48
N PHE A 245 -7.39 8.42 -6.89
CA PHE A 245 -7.27 8.59 -5.44
C PHE A 245 -6.98 10.04 -5.09
N LEU A 246 -7.76 10.59 -4.17
CA LEU A 246 -7.40 11.82 -3.48
C LEU A 246 -6.34 11.46 -2.43
N SER A 247 -5.18 12.11 -2.50
CA SER A 247 -4.15 11.96 -1.47
C SER A 247 -4.12 13.21 -0.60
N ILE A 248 -4.27 13.04 0.72
CA ILE A 248 -4.40 14.13 1.69
C ILE A 248 -3.24 14.04 2.67
N ASP A 249 -2.54 15.15 2.89
CA ASP A 249 -1.50 15.24 3.92
C ASP A 249 -2.11 15.47 5.32
N ALA A 250 -1.27 15.40 6.36
CA ALA A 250 -1.71 15.62 7.74
C ALA A 250 -2.16 17.06 8.05
N LYS A 251 -2.04 17.99 7.10
CA LYS A 251 -2.59 19.37 7.17
C LYS A 251 -3.94 19.48 6.47
N GLY A 252 -4.52 18.37 6.00
CA GLY A 252 -5.75 18.37 5.23
C GLY A 252 -5.64 18.87 3.79
N LYS A 253 -4.41 19.07 3.27
CA LYS A 253 -4.17 19.53 1.90
C LYS A 253 -4.05 18.36 0.93
N ILE A 254 -4.49 18.59 -0.32
CA ILE A 254 -4.35 17.59 -1.38
C ILE A 254 -2.87 17.49 -1.79
N LYS A 255 -2.34 16.27 -1.79
CA LYS A 255 -1.00 15.91 -2.28
C LYS A 255 -1.07 15.52 -3.75
N SER A 256 -0.11 15.95 -4.52
CA SER A 256 0.02 15.60 -5.94
C SER A 256 1.44 15.08 -6.23
N PRO A 257 1.60 14.14 -7.18
CA PRO A 257 0.56 13.45 -7.96
C PRO A 257 -0.13 12.31 -7.20
N CYS A 258 0.41 11.84 -6.08
CA CYS A 258 -0.12 10.73 -5.29
C CYS A 258 0.39 10.80 -3.84
N VAL A 259 0.19 9.75 -3.07
CA VAL A 259 0.67 9.63 -1.66
C VAL A 259 2.16 9.92 -1.49
N MET A 260 2.96 9.71 -2.52
CA MET A 260 4.41 9.95 -2.48
C MET A 260 4.80 11.42 -2.67
N GLY A 261 3.84 12.31 -2.97
CA GLY A 261 4.07 13.74 -3.15
C GLY A 261 4.86 14.09 -4.42
N SER A 262 5.11 15.38 -4.59
CA SER A 262 5.74 15.94 -5.81
C SER A 262 7.23 15.59 -5.97
N GLY A 263 7.90 15.17 -4.89
CA GLY A 263 9.31 14.77 -4.93
C GLY A 263 9.56 13.37 -5.52
N ALA A 264 8.53 12.54 -5.69
CA ALA A 264 8.71 11.19 -6.22
C ALA A 264 9.16 11.18 -7.68
N ASP A 265 10.10 10.31 -8.01
CA ASP A 265 10.51 10.08 -9.39
C ASP A 265 9.58 9.08 -10.08
N CYS A 266 8.56 9.59 -10.75
CA CYS A 266 7.56 8.77 -11.43
C CYS A 266 8.16 7.95 -12.60
N SER A 267 9.28 8.38 -13.19
CA SER A 267 9.96 7.61 -14.25
C SER A 267 10.60 6.32 -13.72
N ARG A 268 10.94 6.30 -12.42
CA ARG A 268 11.51 5.17 -11.70
C ARG A 268 10.54 4.56 -10.67
N CYS A 269 9.25 4.81 -10.83
CA CYS A 269 8.22 4.36 -9.89
C CYS A 269 8.22 2.84 -9.72
N GLY A 270 8.26 2.41 -8.46
CA GLY A 270 8.20 1.00 -8.06
C GLY A 270 6.92 0.62 -7.33
N CYS A 271 6.03 1.58 -7.08
CA CYS A 271 4.75 1.33 -6.41
C CYS A 271 3.88 0.37 -7.23
N VAL A 272 3.30 -0.63 -6.58
CA VAL A 272 2.43 -1.62 -7.25
C VAL A 272 1.11 -1.03 -7.75
N VAL A 273 0.61 0.02 -7.11
CA VAL A 273 -0.73 0.58 -7.37
C VAL A 273 -0.97 0.99 -8.83
N PRO A 274 -0.07 1.73 -9.53
CA PRO A 274 -0.26 2.04 -10.94
C PRO A 274 -0.47 0.81 -11.83
N PHE A 275 0.26 -0.27 -11.55
CA PHE A 275 0.21 -1.50 -12.33
C PHE A 275 -1.03 -2.33 -12.01
N GLU A 276 -1.49 -2.35 -10.76
CA GLU A 276 -2.78 -2.96 -10.40
C GLU A 276 -3.94 -2.23 -11.07
N MET A 277 -3.94 -0.90 -11.05
CA MET A 277 -4.97 -0.11 -11.71
C MET A 277 -4.97 -0.30 -13.22
N GLU A 278 -3.80 -0.32 -13.86
CA GLU A 278 -3.67 -0.65 -15.29
C GLU A 278 -4.22 -2.04 -15.59
N SER A 279 -3.85 -3.02 -14.76
CA SER A 279 -4.25 -4.42 -14.92
C SER A 279 -5.76 -4.61 -14.74
N VAL A 280 -6.36 -3.97 -13.74
CA VAL A 280 -7.78 -4.13 -13.38
C VAL A 280 -8.67 -3.24 -14.22
N LEU A 281 -8.36 -1.95 -14.33
CA LEU A 281 -9.29 -0.96 -14.90
C LEU A 281 -9.17 -0.80 -16.40
N ARG A 282 -7.95 -0.85 -16.97
CA ARG A 282 -7.75 -0.71 -18.41
C ARG A 282 -7.70 -2.04 -19.13
N ARG A 283 -6.85 -2.98 -18.66
CA ARG A 283 -6.62 -4.28 -19.32
C ARG A 283 -7.61 -5.36 -18.89
N LYS A 284 -8.34 -5.15 -17.79
CA LYS A 284 -9.38 -6.05 -17.27
C LYS A 284 -8.89 -7.50 -17.09
N HIS A 285 -7.65 -7.68 -16.64
CA HIS A 285 -7.09 -8.99 -16.39
C HIS A 285 -7.84 -9.70 -15.25
N LEU A 286 -8.40 -10.87 -15.53
CA LEU A 286 -9.24 -11.60 -14.58
C LEU A 286 -8.51 -11.97 -13.29
N ASP A 287 -7.25 -12.40 -13.38
CA ASP A 287 -6.44 -12.75 -12.22
C ASP A 287 -6.20 -11.54 -11.29
N SER A 288 -6.07 -10.34 -11.84
CA SER A 288 -5.94 -9.11 -11.05
C SER A 288 -7.27 -8.70 -10.41
N ILE A 289 -8.37 -8.81 -11.12
CA ILE A 289 -9.72 -8.53 -10.60
C ILE A 289 -10.02 -9.47 -9.43
N LEU A 290 -9.74 -10.77 -9.57
CA LEU A 290 -9.93 -11.76 -8.52
C LEU A 290 -9.00 -11.50 -7.31
N THR A 291 -7.78 -11.06 -7.56
CA THR A 291 -6.82 -10.69 -6.50
C THR A 291 -7.32 -9.52 -5.67
N VAL A 292 -7.77 -8.44 -6.31
CA VAL A 292 -8.33 -7.26 -5.62
C VAL A 292 -9.60 -7.65 -4.85
N LYS A 293 -10.47 -8.47 -5.44
CA LYS A 293 -11.64 -8.99 -4.74
C LYS A 293 -11.24 -9.73 -3.46
N LYS A 294 -10.28 -10.66 -3.56
CA LYS A 294 -9.79 -11.43 -2.41
C LYS A 294 -9.11 -10.54 -1.35
N PHE A 295 -8.38 -9.51 -1.77
CA PHE A 295 -7.69 -8.58 -0.88
C PHE A 295 -8.67 -7.89 0.08
N TYR A 296 -9.84 -7.47 -0.40
CA TYR A 296 -10.83 -6.73 0.38
C TYR A 296 -11.99 -7.60 0.91
N SER A 297 -12.20 -8.84 0.39
CA SER A 297 -13.24 -9.72 0.92
C SER A 297 -12.85 -10.26 2.30
N GLY A 298 -13.82 -10.35 3.20
CA GLY A 298 -13.76 -11.29 4.32
C GLY A 298 -13.73 -12.72 3.78
N HIS A 299 -13.38 -13.71 4.61
CA HIS A 299 -13.51 -15.14 4.29
C HIS A 299 -14.88 -15.48 3.79
#